data_173afd2f52511f5675e5db1d6e222d09
#
_entry.id   173afd2f52511f5675e5db1d6e222d09
#
_cell.length_a   1.000
_cell.length_b   1.000
_cell.length_c   1.000
_cell.angle_alpha   90.00
_cell.angle_beta   90.00
_cell.angle_gamma   90.00
#
_symmetry.space_group_name_H-M   'P 1'
#
loop_
_entity.id
_entity.type
_entity.pdbx_description
1 polymer ?
#
loop_
_entity_poly.entity_id
_entity_poly.type
_entity_poly.pdbx_seq_one_letter_code
_entity_poly.pdbx_strand_id
1 'polypeptide(L)'
;MQKDFISPVKSVGHGITGTADLDNEEEVFHVLLELSQDIGHRLRVHGLAATGVQIFVRNKSLCSTQYQYKLPFKTQLPSEIAAAGFQLFKEHYIWTEKVRAITIRAIDLIPQTTEEQLSLMVDYERRDRRVRLEDAIEDLRRRFGQKTLTYAGLFGNLKMPNDRRDSVKMPGLMYQ
;
A
#
# COMPACT_ATOMS: atom_id res chain seq x y z
N MET A 1 23.27 -25.42 -18.43
CA MET A 1 22.77 -24.06 -18.25
C MET A 1 21.47 -24.16 -17.45
N GLN A 2 21.52 -24.01 -16.13
CA GLN A 2 20.30 -23.85 -15.33
C GLN A 2 19.73 -22.48 -15.67
N LYS A 3 18.51 -22.44 -16.25
CA LYS A 3 17.74 -21.21 -16.34
C LYS A 3 17.31 -20.88 -14.92
N ASP A 4 17.85 -19.80 -14.36
CA ASP A 4 17.35 -19.22 -13.12
C ASP A 4 15.88 -18.89 -13.29
N PHE A 5 15.03 -19.70 -12.69
CA PHE A 5 13.58 -19.53 -12.73
C PHE A 5 13.24 -18.43 -11.72
N ILE A 6 13.37 -17.18 -12.14
CA ILE A 6 12.92 -16.05 -11.34
C ILE A 6 11.39 -16.12 -11.28
N SER A 7 10.88 -16.53 -10.14
CA SER A 7 9.44 -16.59 -9.90
C SER A 7 8.84 -15.19 -10.02
N PRO A 8 7.76 -14.99 -10.78
CA PRO A 8 7.15 -13.66 -10.92
C PRO A 8 6.68 -13.13 -9.56
N VAL A 9 6.80 -11.82 -9.35
CA VAL A 9 6.31 -11.15 -8.14
C VAL A 9 4.79 -11.33 -8.06
N LYS A 10 4.31 -11.98 -6.99
CA LYS A 10 2.88 -12.29 -6.82
C LYS A 10 2.13 -11.22 -6.05
N SER A 11 2.81 -10.51 -5.16
CA SER A 11 2.21 -9.44 -4.35
C SER A 11 3.28 -8.45 -3.88
N VAL A 12 2.86 -7.23 -3.63
CA VAL A 12 3.67 -6.19 -2.96
C VAL A 12 2.91 -5.75 -1.73
N GLY A 13 3.50 -5.89 -0.56
CA GLY A 13 2.83 -5.55 0.69
C GLY A 13 3.74 -4.80 1.65
N HIS A 14 3.12 -4.05 2.55
CA HIS A 14 3.77 -3.40 3.68
C HIS A 14 2.87 -3.49 4.91
N GLY A 15 3.44 -3.74 6.05
CA GLY A 15 2.72 -3.84 7.31
C GLY A 15 3.55 -3.40 8.48
N ILE A 16 2.85 -2.97 9.52
CA ILE A 16 3.47 -2.51 10.76
C ILE A 16 2.77 -3.11 12.00
N THR A 17 3.53 -3.21 13.06
CA THR A 17 3.00 -3.27 14.43
C THR A 17 3.15 -1.87 15.03
N GLY A 18 2.04 -1.27 15.46
CA GLY A 18 2.05 0.09 16.01
C GLY A 18 2.91 0.20 17.28
N THR A 19 3.46 1.39 17.53
CA THR A 19 4.11 1.73 18.82
C THR A 19 3.08 1.86 19.94
N ALA A 20 1.83 2.18 19.56
CA ALA A 20 0.65 2.11 20.39
C ALA A 20 -0.51 1.53 19.56
N ASP A 21 -1.54 1.02 20.23
CA ASP A 21 -2.70 0.48 19.55
C ASP A 21 -3.52 1.60 18.88
N LEU A 22 -4.09 1.32 17.70
CA LEU A 22 -4.97 2.26 16.98
C LEU A 22 -6.36 2.21 17.60
N ASP A 23 -6.92 3.39 17.85
CA ASP A 23 -8.13 3.57 18.64
C ASP A 23 -9.38 3.87 17.83
N ASN A 24 -9.22 4.29 16.58
CA ASN A 24 -10.30 4.73 15.71
C ASN A 24 -10.00 4.48 14.23
N GLU A 25 -11.04 4.63 13.39
CA GLU A 25 -10.96 4.41 11.95
C GLU A 25 -10.04 5.40 11.23
N GLU A 26 -9.98 6.64 11.71
CA GLU A 26 -9.14 7.69 11.12
C GLU A 26 -7.65 7.33 11.25
N GLU A 27 -7.23 6.87 12.43
CA GLU A 27 -5.86 6.39 12.64
C GLU A 27 -5.53 5.19 11.73
N VAL A 28 -6.46 4.26 11.58
CA VAL A 28 -6.31 3.12 10.66
C VAL A 28 -6.17 3.59 9.22
N PHE A 29 -7.00 4.54 8.77
CA PHE A 29 -6.90 5.09 7.43
C PHE A 29 -5.57 5.78 7.16
N HIS A 30 -5.08 6.60 8.10
CA HIS A 30 -3.79 7.27 7.96
C HIS A 30 -2.63 6.28 7.87
N VAL A 31 -2.65 5.23 8.69
CA VAL A 31 -1.65 4.16 8.61
C VAL A 31 -1.71 3.44 7.27
N LEU A 32 -2.90 3.04 6.81
CA LEU A 32 -3.08 2.41 5.49
C LEU A 32 -2.59 3.31 4.35
N LEU A 33 -2.85 4.61 4.42
CA LEU A 33 -2.40 5.58 3.43
C LEU A 33 -0.87 5.68 3.40
N GLU A 34 -0.21 5.74 4.57
CA GLU A 34 1.25 5.75 4.64
C GLU A 34 1.87 4.48 4.08
N LEU A 35 1.36 3.30 4.48
CA LEU A 35 1.85 2.03 3.96
C LEU A 35 1.65 1.89 2.44
N SER A 36 0.55 2.42 1.93
CA SER A 36 0.24 2.39 0.48
C SER A 36 1.18 3.24 -0.37
N GLN A 37 1.81 4.27 0.20
CA GLN A 37 2.83 5.08 -0.50
C GLN A 37 4.00 4.21 -0.95
N ASP A 38 4.54 3.40 -0.04
CA ASP A 38 5.64 2.49 -0.33
C ASP A 38 5.23 1.39 -1.34
N ILE A 39 4.00 0.89 -1.23
CA ILE A 39 3.47 -0.09 -2.19
C ILE A 39 3.37 0.51 -3.58
N GLY A 40 2.79 1.70 -3.72
CA GLY A 40 2.67 2.40 -5.00
C GLY A 40 4.03 2.68 -5.65
N HIS A 41 5.00 3.14 -4.84
CA HIS A 41 6.39 3.31 -5.28
C HIS A 41 6.96 2.00 -5.85
N ARG A 42 6.88 0.90 -5.10
CA ARG A 42 7.41 -0.40 -5.55
C ARG A 42 6.69 -0.95 -6.78
N LEU A 43 5.39 -0.77 -6.89
CA LEU A 43 4.64 -1.15 -8.09
C LEU A 43 5.15 -0.40 -9.34
N ARG A 44 5.40 0.91 -9.21
CA ARG A 44 5.97 1.71 -10.31
C ARG A 44 7.37 1.28 -10.70
N VAL A 45 8.24 1.08 -9.72
CA VAL A 45 9.63 0.63 -9.96
C VAL A 45 9.64 -0.69 -10.75
N HIS A 46 8.70 -1.59 -10.47
CA HIS A 46 8.62 -2.89 -11.13
C HIS A 46 7.72 -2.90 -12.38
N GLY A 47 7.11 -1.77 -12.76
CA GLY A 47 6.18 -1.69 -13.90
C GLY A 47 4.93 -2.56 -13.75
N LEU A 48 4.50 -2.81 -12.49
CA LEU A 48 3.36 -3.65 -12.14
C LEU A 48 2.18 -2.80 -11.68
N ALA A 49 0.96 -3.30 -11.88
CA ALA A 49 -0.26 -2.74 -11.32
C ALA A 49 -1.03 -3.81 -10.55
N ALA A 50 -1.73 -3.40 -9.50
CA ALA A 50 -2.58 -4.27 -8.70
C ALA A 50 -4.00 -4.34 -9.28
N THR A 51 -4.57 -5.53 -9.31
CA THR A 51 -6.00 -5.76 -9.59
C THR A 51 -6.75 -6.25 -8.36
N GLY A 52 -6.07 -6.38 -7.23
CA GLY A 52 -6.68 -6.70 -5.94
C GLY A 52 -5.93 -6.08 -4.78
N VAL A 53 -6.62 -5.93 -3.67
CA VAL A 53 -6.07 -5.46 -2.39
C VAL A 53 -6.44 -6.45 -1.30
N GLN A 54 -5.49 -6.68 -0.41
CA GLN A 54 -5.65 -7.52 0.77
C GLN A 54 -5.21 -6.75 1.99
N ILE A 55 -5.97 -6.86 3.08
CA ILE A 55 -5.56 -6.38 4.39
C ILE A 55 -5.44 -7.54 5.38
N PHE A 56 -4.51 -7.39 6.30
CA PHE A 56 -4.37 -8.24 7.47
C PHE A 56 -4.41 -7.34 8.70
N VAL A 57 -5.30 -7.65 9.62
CA VAL A 57 -5.51 -6.88 10.86
C VAL A 57 -5.28 -7.79 12.05
N ARG A 58 -4.50 -7.32 13.01
CA ARG A 58 -4.30 -8.00 14.29
C ARG A 58 -4.73 -7.06 15.41
N ASN A 59 -5.59 -7.55 16.29
CA ASN A 59 -6.07 -6.81 17.45
C ASN A 59 -5.09 -6.89 18.65
N LYS A 60 -5.45 -6.22 19.73
CA LYS A 60 -4.68 -6.22 20.99
C LYS A 60 -4.51 -7.62 21.59
N SER A 61 -5.51 -8.49 21.49
CA SER A 61 -5.48 -9.88 21.96
C SER A 61 -4.73 -10.82 21.03
N LEU A 62 -4.02 -10.27 20.02
CA LEU A 62 -3.25 -11.01 19.01
C LEU A 62 -4.09 -11.89 18.08
N CYS A 63 -5.41 -11.81 18.13
CA CYS A 63 -6.27 -12.41 17.11
C CYS A 63 -6.09 -11.68 15.79
N SER A 64 -6.00 -12.41 14.72
CA SER A 64 -5.75 -11.85 13.39
C SER A 64 -6.79 -12.29 12.38
N THR A 65 -7.15 -11.39 11.49
CA THR A 65 -8.07 -11.62 10.38
C THR A 65 -7.49 -11.08 9.09
N GLN A 66 -7.89 -11.66 7.97
CA GLN A 66 -7.42 -11.27 6.66
C GLN A 66 -8.60 -11.18 5.70
N TYR A 67 -8.64 -10.11 4.93
CA TYR A 67 -9.68 -9.84 3.94
C TYR A 67 -9.06 -9.40 2.63
N GLN A 68 -9.73 -9.71 1.53
CA GLN A 68 -9.26 -9.31 0.20
C GLN A 68 -10.42 -8.87 -0.68
N TYR A 69 -10.13 -8.00 -1.63
CA TYR A 69 -11.09 -7.45 -2.57
C TYR A 69 -10.45 -7.30 -3.94
N LYS A 70 -11.20 -7.67 -4.98
CA LYS A 70 -10.79 -7.44 -6.37
C LYS A 70 -11.16 -6.03 -6.78
N LEU A 71 -10.19 -5.28 -7.24
CA LEU A 71 -10.41 -3.91 -7.72
C LEU A 71 -11.16 -3.90 -9.06
N PRO A 72 -12.00 -2.90 -9.31
CA PRO A 72 -12.72 -2.78 -10.57
C PRO A 72 -11.81 -2.44 -11.74
N PHE A 73 -10.62 -1.92 -11.47
CA PHE A 73 -9.58 -1.56 -12.46
C PHE A 73 -8.18 -1.73 -11.84
N LYS A 74 -7.19 -1.91 -12.71
CA LYS A 74 -5.79 -1.99 -12.26
C LYS A 74 -5.31 -0.64 -11.73
N THR A 75 -4.47 -0.65 -10.70
CA THR A 75 -3.95 0.60 -10.12
C THR A 75 -2.53 0.49 -9.60
N GLN A 76 -1.82 1.62 -9.59
CA GLN A 76 -0.57 1.86 -8.89
C GLN A 76 -0.73 3.02 -7.89
N LEU A 77 -1.93 3.63 -7.83
CA LEU A 77 -2.18 4.82 -7.02
C LEU A 77 -2.28 4.46 -5.53
N PRO A 78 -1.41 5.00 -4.67
CA PRO A 78 -1.45 4.76 -3.23
C PRO A 78 -2.81 5.07 -2.61
N SER A 79 -3.46 6.16 -3.07
CA SER A 79 -4.77 6.59 -2.58
C SER A 79 -5.89 5.59 -2.89
N GLU A 80 -5.86 4.95 -4.07
CA GLU A 80 -6.85 3.94 -4.45
C GLU A 80 -6.63 2.64 -3.67
N ILE A 81 -5.37 2.23 -3.48
CA ILE A 81 -5.00 1.06 -2.68
C ILE A 81 -5.43 1.27 -1.22
N ALA A 82 -5.11 2.44 -0.63
CA ALA A 82 -5.49 2.78 0.74
C ALA A 82 -7.01 2.83 0.92
N ALA A 83 -7.74 3.44 -0.01
CA ALA A 83 -9.20 3.54 0.04
C ALA A 83 -9.86 2.15 -0.03
N ALA A 84 -9.38 1.27 -0.91
CA ALA A 84 -9.89 -0.10 -1.00
C ALA A 84 -9.59 -0.90 0.27
N GLY A 85 -8.37 -0.78 0.82
CA GLY A 85 -8.00 -1.41 2.09
C GLY A 85 -8.84 -0.91 3.27
N PHE A 86 -9.10 0.39 3.31
CA PHE A 86 -9.95 1.00 4.35
C PHE A 86 -11.41 0.58 4.23
N GLN A 87 -11.93 0.47 3.00
CA GLN A 87 -13.28 -0.03 2.78
C GLN A 87 -13.43 -1.47 3.29
N LEU A 88 -12.47 -2.35 2.97
CA LEU A 88 -12.42 -3.72 3.51
C LEU A 88 -12.39 -3.72 5.04
N PHE A 89 -11.62 -2.82 5.64
CA PHE A 89 -11.55 -2.69 7.09
C PHE A 89 -12.92 -2.33 7.67
N LYS A 90 -13.58 -1.31 7.15
CA LYS A 90 -14.90 -0.86 7.64
C LYS A 90 -16.00 -1.91 7.47
N GLU A 91 -15.96 -2.69 6.39
CA GLU A 91 -16.97 -3.70 6.12
C GLU A 91 -16.87 -4.93 7.04
N HIS A 92 -15.66 -5.25 7.50
CA HIS A 92 -15.42 -6.52 8.14
C HIS A 92 -14.89 -6.44 9.57
N TYR A 93 -14.23 -5.34 9.94
CA TYR A 93 -13.67 -5.22 11.28
C TYR A 93 -14.71 -4.66 12.26
N ILE A 94 -15.07 -5.47 13.23
CA ILE A 94 -15.94 -5.04 14.33
C ILE A 94 -15.05 -4.52 15.46
N TRP A 95 -15.23 -3.26 15.86
CA TRP A 95 -14.46 -2.61 16.92
C TRP A 95 -14.78 -3.17 18.31
N THR A 96 -14.45 -4.44 18.54
CA THR A 96 -14.47 -5.04 19.87
C THR A 96 -13.18 -4.77 20.64
N GLU A 97 -12.08 -4.57 19.92
CA GLU A 97 -10.75 -4.33 20.47
C GLU A 97 -9.97 -3.36 19.57
N LYS A 98 -8.93 -2.73 20.15
CA LYS A 98 -8.02 -1.86 19.43
C LYS A 98 -7.16 -2.65 18.45
N VAL A 99 -6.74 -1.99 17.36
CA VAL A 99 -5.87 -2.58 16.33
C VAL A 99 -4.41 -2.43 16.74
N ARG A 100 -3.70 -3.57 16.86
CA ARG A 100 -2.29 -3.64 17.23
C ARG A 100 -1.34 -3.61 16.05
N ALA A 101 -1.72 -4.30 14.96
CA ALA A 101 -0.93 -4.37 13.74
C ALA A 101 -1.82 -4.40 12.53
N ILE A 102 -1.36 -3.78 11.45
CA ILE A 102 -2.06 -3.77 10.19
C ILE A 102 -1.07 -3.94 9.03
N THR A 103 -1.48 -4.71 8.03
CA THR A 103 -0.74 -4.90 6.78
C THR A 103 -1.69 -4.67 5.62
N ILE A 104 -1.20 -4.00 4.60
CA ILE A 104 -1.90 -3.89 3.31
C ILE A 104 -1.02 -4.48 2.20
N ARG A 105 -1.64 -5.13 1.24
CA ARG A 105 -0.97 -5.76 0.09
C ARG A 105 -1.72 -5.47 -1.19
N ALA A 106 -0.97 -5.12 -2.21
CA ALA A 106 -1.38 -5.19 -3.60
C ALA A 106 -1.21 -6.64 -4.07
N ILE A 107 -2.27 -7.25 -4.55
CA ILE A 107 -2.31 -8.65 -5.01
C ILE A 107 -2.79 -8.72 -6.46
N ASP A 108 -2.70 -9.91 -7.07
CA ASP A 108 -3.09 -10.15 -8.46
C ASP A 108 -2.42 -9.15 -9.41
N LEU A 109 -1.08 -9.12 -9.33
CA LEU A 109 -0.27 -8.15 -10.05
C LEU A 109 -0.20 -8.49 -11.54
N ILE A 110 -0.39 -7.47 -12.37
CA ILE A 110 -0.26 -7.53 -13.82
C ILE A 110 0.70 -6.44 -14.30
N PRO A 111 1.33 -6.60 -15.49
CA PRO A 111 2.10 -5.52 -16.09
C PRO A 111 1.25 -4.26 -16.26
N GLN A 112 1.83 -3.09 -15.99
CA GLN A 112 1.14 -1.80 -16.16
C GLN A 112 0.70 -1.57 -17.62
N THR A 113 1.43 -2.13 -18.58
CA THR A 113 1.15 -2.04 -20.01
C THR A 113 -0.03 -2.92 -20.46
N THR A 114 -0.55 -3.81 -19.60
CA THR A 114 -1.70 -4.66 -19.95
C THR A 114 -2.89 -3.79 -20.32
N GLU A 115 -3.53 -4.08 -21.44
CA GLU A 115 -4.74 -3.38 -21.86
C GLU A 115 -5.87 -3.58 -20.85
N GLU A 116 -6.65 -2.53 -20.62
CA GLU A 116 -7.78 -2.53 -19.70
C GLU A 116 -9.05 -2.16 -20.45
N GLN A 117 -10.10 -2.91 -20.20
CA GLN A 117 -11.41 -2.58 -20.73
C GLN A 117 -11.93 -1.31 -20.04
N LEU A 118 -12.22 -0.27 -20.83
CA LEU A 118 -12.77 0.97 -20.32
C LEU A 118 -14.20 0.77 -19.84
N SER A 119 -14.51 1.29 -18.67
CA SER A 119 -15.84 1.31 -18.09
C SER A 119 -16.46 2.70 -18.23
N LEU A 120 -17.68 2.81 -18.71
CA LEU A 120 -18.40 4.09 -18.82
C LEU A 120 -18.72 4.73 -17.46
N MET A 121 -18.57 3.98 -16.38
CA MET A 121 -18.84 4.45 -14.99
C MET A 121 -17.64 5.12 -14.33
N VAL A 122 -16.48 5.15 -14.98
CA VAL A 122 -15.23 5.69 -14.40
C VAL A 122 -14.91 7.04 -15.04
N ASP A 123 -14.69 8.05 -14.22
CA ASP A 123 -14.14 9.35 -14.65
C ASP A 123 -12.64 9.23 -14.94
N TYR A 124 -12.32 8.87 -16.17
CA TYR A 124 -10.95 8.69 -16.62
C TYR A 124 -10.15 9.98 -16.61
N GLU A 125 -10.76 11.13 -16.88
CA GLU A 125 -10.04 12.41 -16.87
C GLU A 125 -9.56 12.76 -15.44
N ARG A 126 -10.40 12.52 -14.45
CA ARG A 126 -10.04 12.71 -13.06
C ARG A 126 -8.97 11.72 -12.62
N ARG A 127 -9.06 10.48 -13.09
CA ARG A 127 -8.08 9.44 -12.79
C ARG A 127 -6.73 9.75 -13.43
N ASP A 128 -6.69 10.16 -14.69
CA ASP A 128 -5.46 10.56 -15.39
C ASP A 128 -4.78 11.76 -14.73
N ARG A 129 -5.56 12.73 -14.23
CA ARG A 129 -5.01 13.83 -13.44
C ARG A 129 -4.33 13.34 -12.16
N ARG A 130 -4.92 12.36 -11.47
CA ARG A 130 -4.30 11.75 -10.28
C ARG A 130 -3.04 10.98 -10.61
N VAL A 131 -3.03 10.22 -11.71
CA VAL A 131 -1.84 9.50 -12.18
C VAL A 131 -0.71 10.49 -12.45
N ARG A 132 -0.97 11.54 -13.23
CA ARG A 132 0.03 12.59 -13.52
C ARG A 132 0.54 13.31 -12.27
N LEU A 133 -0.36 13.58 -11.32
CA LEU A 133 0.04 14.17 -10.03
C LEU A 133 0.97 13.24 -9.26
N GLU A 134 0.63 11.96 -9.18
CA GLU A 134 1.42 10.98 -8.45
C GLU A 134 2.78 10.72 -9.10
N ASP A 135 2.85 10.77 -10.44
CA ASP A 135 4.12 10.67 -11.18
C ASP A 135 5.02 11.89 -10.90
N ALA A 136 4.43 13.09 -10.82
CA ALA A 136 5.16 14.29 -10.45
C ALA A 136 5.67 14.25 -9.00
N ILE A 137 4.85 13.75 -8.06
CA ILE A 137 5.24 13.53 -6.66
C ILE A 137 6.42 12.55 -6.59
N GLU A 138 6.34 11.45 -7.30
CA GLU A 138 7.38 10.42 -7.33
C GLU A 138 8.70 10.97 -7.90
N ASP A 139 8.63 11.78 -8.96
CA ASP A 139 9.81 12.45 -9.53
C ASP A 139 10.47 13.41 -8.53
N LEU A 140 9.67 14.18 -7.80
CA LEU A 140 10.17 15.06 -6.74
C LEU A 140 10.78 14.28 -5.58
N ARG A 141 10.15 13.21 -5.15
CA ARG A 141 10.67 12.32 -4.10
C ARG A 141 11.99 11.65 -4.49
N ARG A 142 12.12 11.27 -5.75
CA ARG A 142 13.38 10.70 -6.27
C ARG A 142 14.52 11.71 -6.25
N ARG A 143 14.25 12.99 -6.51
CA ARG A 143 15.27 14.05 -6.55
C ARG A 143 15.64 14.60 -5.16
N PHE A 144 14.66 14.74 -4.29
CA PHE A 144 14.79 15.47 -3.03
C PHE A 144 14.60 14.58 -1.79
N GLY A 145 14.30 13.29 -1.97
CA GLY A 145 14.07 12.33 -0.91
C GLY A 145 12.59 12.04 -0.63
N GLN A 146 12.33 10.86 -0.11
CA GLN A 146 10.96 10.32 0.07
C GLN A 146 10.05 11.16 0.97
N LYS A 147 10.64 11.93 1.91
CA LYS A 147 9.89 12.76 2.87
C LYS A 147 9.66 14.20 2.40
N THR A 148 10.09 14.56 1.20
CA THR A 148 9.96 15.93 0.67
C THR A 148 8.51 16.34 0.51
N LEU A 149 7.66 15.41 0.08
CA LEU A 149 6.23 15.60 -0.05
C LEU A 149 5.48 14.50 0.68
N THR A 150 4.54 14.89 1.53
CA THR A 150 3.64 13.98 2.24
C THR A 150 2.22 14.53 2.26
N TYR A 151 1.25 13.68 2.49
CA TYR A 151 -0.14 14.09 2.66
C TYR A 151 -0.31 14.83 3.99
N ALA A 152 -1.11 15.89 4.00
CA ALA A 152 -1.35 16.69 5.22
C ALA A 152 -1.90 15.85 6.38
N GLY A 153 -2.78 14.87 6.12
CA GLY A 153 -3.31 13.96 7.14
C GLY A 153 -2.27 13.01 7.75
N LEU A 154 -1.06 12.91 7.16
CA LEU A 154 0.03 12.09 7.71
C LEU A 154 0.98 12.88 8.62
N PHE A 155 0.72 14.18 8.82
CA PHE A 155 1.44 14.97 9.82
C PHE A 155 0.91 14.64 11.23
N GLY A 156 1.81 14.28 12.12
CA GLY A 156 1.49 13.97 13.50
C GLY A 156 2.01 12.60 13.93
N ASN A 157 1.50 12.14 15.07
CA ASN A 157 1.87 10.82 15.59
C ASN A 157 0.96 9.74 15.03
N LEU A 158 1.40 9.08 13.98
CA LEU A 158 0.69 7.95 13.35
C LEU A 158 0.74 6.65 14.18
N LYS A 159 1.33 6.69 15.39
CA LYS A 159 1.58 5.49 16.21
C LYS A 159 2.38 4.41 15.46
N MET A 160 3.12 4.83 14.44
CA MET A 160 4.02 3.98 13.66
C MET A 160 5.42 4.00 14.26
N PRO A 161 6.18 2.89 14.20
CA PRO A 161 7.58 2.94 14.57
C PRO A 161 8.30 3.95 13.67
N ASN A 162 9.22 4.72 14.27
CA ASN A 162 10.05 5.65 13.52
C ASN A 162 10.75 4.87 12.40
N ASP A 163 10.50 5.29 11.19
CA ASP A 163 11.03 4.64 10.00
C ASP A 163 12.55 4.85 9.93
N ARG A 164 13.26 3.90 10.47
CA ARG A 164 14.72 3.80 10.30
C ARG A 164 15.03 2.93 9.07
N ARG A 165 14.40 3.23 7.93
CA ARG A 165 14.69 2.53 6.67
C ARG A 165 16.18 2.52 6.33
N ASP A 166 16.93 3.46 6.88
CA ASP A 166 18.38 3.54 6.71
C ASP A 166 19.20 2.75 7.75
N SER A 167 18.56 2.15 8.77
CA SER A 167 19.30 1.66 9.94
C SER A 167 19.54 0.16 10.01
N VAL A 168 18.89 -0.66 9.19
CA VAL A 168 19.16 -2.09 9.12
C VAL A 168 19.18 -2.54 7.66
N LYS A 169 20.33 -2.35 7.00
CA LYS A 169 20.63 -3.12 5.81
C LYS A 169 20.97 -4.54 6.28
N MET A 170 20.08 -5.49 6.04
CA MET A 170 20.44 -6.91 6.15
C MET A 170 21.68 -7.16 5.30
N PRO A 171 22.65 -7.94 5.79
CA PRO A 171 23.81 -8.32 4.97
C PRO A 171 23.32 -8.92 3.66
N GLY A 172 23.93 -8.49 2.54
CA GLY A 172 23.48 -8.67 1.15
C GLY A 172 23.30 -10.09 0.61
N LEU A 173 23.21 -11.11 1.45
CA LEU A 173 22.93 -12.50 1.04
C LEU A 173 21.45 -12.80 0.77
N MET A 174 20.53 -11.86 1.03
CA MET A 174 19.10 -12.04 0.75
C MET A 174 18.60 -11.30 -0.50
N TYR A 175 19.50 -10.68 -1.27
CA TYR A 175 19.13 -9.89 -2.46
C TYR A 175 19.94 -10.31 -3.71
N GLN A 176 20.32 -11.59 -3.80
CA GLN A 176 20.82 -12.17 -5.05
C GLN A 176 19.71 -12.89 -5.79
#